data_8559aea2376fd6a931fa219685f988ce
#
_entry.id   8559aea2376fd6a931fa219685f988ce
#
_cell.length_a   1.000
_cell.length_b   1.000
_cell.length_c   1.000
_cell.angle_alpha   90.00
_cell.angle_beta   90.00
_cell.angle_gamma   90.00
#
_symmetry.space_group_name_H-M   'P 1'
#
loop_
_entity.id
_entity.type
_entity.pdbx_description
1 polymer ?
#
loop_
_entity_poly.entity_id
_entity_poly.type
_entity_poly.pdbx_seq_one_letter_code
_entity_poly.pdbx_strand_id
1 'polypeptide(L)'
;LRYDIEDREVSNAVPSPADGYVSTNINYCGTFFAGGCTLNGAPLGGTPWNPAFIDLSTGAVSARVADRSEEFDAIQPKISLTYDLSENTTLFGSWGVGFKTGGFNNLGGTETISLFLVNPDGLPVAPPEIYEEETSSSFEVGFRSTLLDGNLQLNAAAYHTEVDDMQFFEFYVGPFGLLRTVEGIDEVTIQGFEVGASWQMTDSLRLDAGYSTIDGEIDAMTVRPYVSGNDVPNAPEFTANVALTWDQNIGDFNLLARFEYAYQGDVFYHVVQGSDLDVPQVL
;
A
#
# COMPACT_ATOMS: atom_id res chain seq x y z
N LEU A 1 -25.34 3.60 0.58
CA LEU A 1 -24.97 2.64 1.59
C LEU A 1 -24.64 1.31 0.92
N ARG A 2 -23.44 0.82 1.12
CA ARG A 2 -22.99 -0.52 0.69
C ARG A 2 -22.58 -1.30 1.93
N TYR A 3 -22.87 -2.58 1.95
CA TYR A 3 -22.41 -3.53 2.96
C TYR A 3 -21.71 -4.66 2.25
N ASP A 4 -20.45 -4.90 2.59
CA ASP A 4 -19.66 -5.98 2.07
C ASP A 4 -19.31 -6.96 3.18
N ILE A 5 -19.35 -8.24 2.85
CA ILE A 5 -18.84 -9.33 3.67
C ILE A 5 -17.89 -10.14 2.79
N GLU A 6 -16.73 -10.43 3.29
CA GLU A 6 -15.75 -11.26 2.60
C GLU A 6 -15.17 -12.32 3.55
N ASP A 7 -15.53 -13.58 3.30
CA ASP A 7 -14.93 -14.73 3.97
C ASP A 7 -13.61 -15.09 3.29
N ARG A 8 -12.54 -15.14 4.04
CA ARG A 8 -11.25 -15.60 3.57
C ARG A 8 -10.81 -16.85 4.29
N GLU A 9 -10.33 -17.81 3.52
CA GLU A 9 -9.80 -19.07 4.03
C GLU A 9 -8.43 -19.34 3.42
N VAL A 10 -7.49 -19.77 4.24
CA VAL A 10 -6.21 -20.27 3.79
C VAL A 10 -5.99 -21.67 4.34
N SER A 11 -5.75 -22.60 3.44
CA SER A 11 -5.34 -23.93 3.78
C SER A 11 -3.99 -24.23 3.13
N ASN A 12 -3.06 -24.78 3.87
CA ASN A 12 -1.76 -25.17 3.35
C ASN A 12 -1.44 -26.61 3.73
N ALA A 13 -1.49 -27.49 2.75
CA ALA A 13 -0.98 -28.85 2.88
C ALA A 13 0.44 -28.86 2.31
N VAL A 14 1.45 -29.04 3.15
CA VAL A 14 2.75 -29.45 2.65
C VAL A 14 2.62 -30.91 2.23
N PRO A 15 2.94 -31.25 0.97
CA PRO A 15 2.98 -32.65 0.56
C PRO A 15 3.90 -33.43 1.52
N SER A 16 3.40 -34.51 2.06
CA SER A 16 4.18 -35.40 2.94
C SER A 16 5.42 -35.90 2.21
N PRO A 17 6.58 -36.04 2.85
CA PRO A 17 7.70 -36.75 2.29
C PRO A 17 7.35 -38.17 1.80
N ALA A 18 6.29 -38.77 2.33
CA ALA A 18 5.76 -40.06 1.89
C ALA A 18 5.18 -40.01 0.46
N ASP A 19 4.78 -38.85 -0.04
CA ASP A 19 4.27 -38.67 -1.39
C ASP A 19 5.38 -38.43 -2.42
N GLY A 20 6.63 -38.56 -2.04
CA GLY A 20 7.80 -38.40 -2.91
C GLY A 20 8.07 -36.95 -3.33
N TYR A 21 7.34 -35.99 -2.77
CA TYR A 21 7.56 -34.57 -3.01
C TYR A 21 8.65 -34.07 -2.04
N VAL A 22 9.86 -34.02 -2.54
CA VAL A 22 10.92 -33.28 -1.87
C VAL A 22 10.71 -31.81 -2.22
N SER A 23 10.15 -31.04 -1.29
CA SER A 23 10.20 -29.59 -1.40
C SER A 23 11.65 -29.17 -1.47
N THR A 24 12.12 -28.81 -2.65
CA THR A 24 13.47 -28.26 -2.87
C THR A 24 13.57 -26.85 -2.31
N ASN A 25 12.49 -26.31 -1.82
CA ASN A 25 12.46 -25.02 -1.15
C ASN A 25 12.81 -25.24 0.32
N ILE A 26 13.98 -24.73 0.68
CA ILE A 26 14.34 -24.30 2.00
C ILE A 26 14.99 -25.38 2.84
N ASN A 27 16.13 -25.85 2.42
CA ASN A 27 17.15 -26.34 3.35
C ASN A 27 18.03 -25.14 3.77
N TYR A 28 17.44 -24.15 4.44
CA TYR A 28 18.19 -22.99 4.94
C TYR A 28 19.33 -23.40 5.86
N CYS A 29 19.12 -24.45 6.62
CA CYS A 29 20.08 -24.91 7.58
C CYS A 29 21.35 -25.52 6.97
N GLY A 30 21.28 -26.12 5.79
CA GLY A 30 22.43 -26.67 5.11
C GLY A 30 23.22 -25.68 4.25
N THR A 31 22.56 -24.61 3.80
CA THR A 31 23.15 -23.68 2.84
C THR A 31 23.81 -22.46 3.51
N PHE A 32 23.27 -22.00 4.63
CA PHE A 32 23.74 -20.77 5.29
C PHE A 32 24.54 -20.99 6.57
N PHE A 33 24.45 -22.15 7.19
CA PHE A 33 25.19 -22.46 8.42
C PHE A 33 26.13 -23.62 8.20
N ALA A 34 27.42 -23.38 8.18
CA ALA A 34 28.46 -24.37 7.95
C ALA A 34 28.50 -25.54 9.00
N GLY A 35 27.66 -25.47 10.03
CA GLY A 35 27.50 -26.51 11.06
C GLY A 35 26.10 -27.13 11.10
N GLY A 36 25.21 -26.74 10.18
CA GLY A 36 23.77 -27.11 10.28
C GLY A 36 23.05 -26.30 11.35
N CYS A 37 21.70 -26.26 11.26
CA CYS A 37 20.90 -25.69 12.34
C CYS A 37 20.66 -26.72 13.44
N THR A 38 20.61 -26.23 14.65
CA THR A 38 20.21 -27.05 15.80
C THR A 38 19.00 -26.45 16.49
N LEU A 39 18.03 -27.26 16.84
CA LEU A 39 16.94 -26.87 17.70
C LEU A 39 17.17 -27.60 19.05
N ASN A 40 17.25 -26.85 20.15
CA ASN A 40 17.54 -27.40 21.46
C ASN A 40 18.77 -28.36 21.51
N GLY A 41 19.80 -28.05 20.67
CA GLY A 41 21.01 -28.85 20.56
C GLY A 41 20.92 -30.06 19.64
N ALA A 42 19.76 -30.37 19.06
CA ALA A 42 19.60 -31.45 18.08
C ALA A 42 19.78 -30.91 16.66
N PRO A 43 20.59 -31.52 15.78
CA PRO A 43 20.76 -31.08 14.41
C PRO A 43 19.47 -31.26 13.60
N LEU A 44 19.01 -30.19 12.94
CA LEU A 44 17.85 -30.19 12.03
C LEU A 44 18.24 -30.59 10.60
N GLY A 45 19.35 -31.28 10.41
CA GLY A 45 19.90 -31.62 9.12
C GLY A 45 18.98 -32.44 8.24
N GLY A 46 18.71 -31.94 7.01
CA GLY A 46 18.15 -32.72 5.92
C GLY A 46 16.63 -32.71 5.76
N THR A 47 15.88 -32.12 6.66
CA THR A 47 14.42 -31.93 6.50
C THR A 47 14.11 -30.56 5.92
N PRO A 48 13.11 -30.43 5.02
CA PRO A 48 12.55 -29.14 4.63
C PRO A 48 12.07 -28.45 5.91
N TRP A 49 12.63 -27.30 6.20
CA TRP A 49 12.40 -26.65 7.47
C TRP A 49 11.59 -25.36 7.26
N ASN A 50 10.36 -25.37 7.68
CA ASN A 50 9.54 -24.21 7.89
C ASN A 50 9.06 -24.28 9.35
N PRO A 51 9.38 -23.29 10.20
CA PRO A 51 9.02 -23.30 11.62
C PRO A 51 7.55 -23.52 11.89
N ALA A 52 6.65 -23.07 11.00
CA ALA A 52 5.22 -23.29 11.13
C ALA A 52 4.83 -24.78 11.14
N PHE A 53 5.69 -25.65 10.62
CA PHE A 53 5.47 -27.09 10.59
C PHE A 53 6.21 -27.82 11.70
N ILE A 54 6.88 -27.12 12.60
CA ILE A 54 7.67 -27.70 13.68
C ILE A 54 7.12 -27.23 15.01
N ASP A 55 6.74 -28.17 15.85
CA ASP A 55 6.55 -27.89 17.28
C ASP A 55 7.93 -27.62 17.90
N LEU A 56 8.22 -26.36 18.18
CA LEU A 56 9.51 -25.93 18.73
C LEU A 56 9.85 -26.52 20.08
N SER A 57 8.86 -27.03 20.84
CA SER A 57 9.04 -27.63 22.14
C SER A 57 9.44 -29.11 22.06
N THR A 58 8.94 -29.81 21.07
CA THR A 58 9.14 -31.28 20.90
C THR A 58 10.01 -31.62 19.69
N GLY A 59 10.20 -30.71 18.76
CA GLY A 59 10.86 -30.94 17.47
C GLY A 59 10.01 -31.80 16.52
N ALA A 60 8.75 -32.07 16.84
CA ALA A 60 7.87 -32.85 15.99
C ALA A 60 7.49 -32.05 14.75
N VAL A 61 7.58 -32.69 13.59
CA VAL A 61 7.20 -32.11 12.31
C VAL A 61 5.75 -32.44 11.99
N SER A 62 4.93 -31.42 11.77
CA SER A 62 3.56 -31.56 11.25
C SER A 62 3.57 -31.50 9.73
N ALA A 63 2.78 -32.36 9.09
CA ALA A 63 2.61 -32.32 7.63
C ALA A 63 1.65 -31.22 7.15
N ARG A 64 1.01 -30.49 8.06
CA ARG A 64 -0.02 -29.50 7.75
C ARG A 64 -0.04 -28.41 8.81
N VAL A 65 -0.04 -27.16 8.36
CA VAL A 65 -0.43 -26.02 9.19
C VAL A 65 -1.95 -26.02 9.31
N ALA A 66 -2.49 -25.62 10.44
CA ALA A 66 -3.92 -25.52 10.62
C ALA A 66 -4.51 -24.54 9.58
N ASP A 67 -5.66 -24.92 9.05
CA ASP A 67 -6.43 -24.01 8.19
C ASP A 67 -6.86 -22.80 9.03
N ARG A 68 -6.90 -21.64 8.40
CA ARG A 68 -7.33 -20.39 9.01
C ARG A 68 -8.47 -19.82 8.19
N SER A 69 -9.45 -19.27 8.85
CA SER A 69 -10.55 -18.55 8.24
C SER A 69 -10.79 -17.27 9.03
N GLU A 70 -11.09 -16.20 8.32
CA GLU A 70 -11.46 -14.91 8.90
C GLU A 70 -12.55 -14.29 8.04
N GLU A 71 -13.50 -13.62 8.70
CA GLU A 71 -14.57 -12.87 8.06
C GLU A 71 -14.30 -11.38 8.26
N PHE A 72 -14.28 -10.65 7.16
CA PHE A 72 -14.13 -9.21 7.14
C PHE A 72 -15.42 -8.59 6.65
N ASP A 73 -15.95 -7.61 7.39
CA ASP A 73 -17.17 -6.95 7.01
C ASP A 73 -17.11 -5.43 7.22
N ALA A 74 -17.76 -4.69 6.33
CA ALA A 74 -17.82 -3.25 6.46
C ALA A 74 -19.09 -2.63 5.92
N ILE A 75 -19.55 -1.60 6.63
CA ILE A 75 -20.60 -0.71 6.16
C ILE A 75 -19.94 0.52 5.53
N GLN A 76 -20.22 0.76 4.25
CA GLN A 76 -19.66 1.85 3.47
C GLN A 76 -20.73 2.90 3.14
N PRO A 77 -21.03 3.83 4.05
CA PRO A 77 -21.91 4.95 3.77
C PRO A 77 -21.22 5.95 2.81
N LYS A 78 -22.03 6.56 1.95
CA LYS A 78 -21.59 7.68 1.11
C LYS A 78 -22.70 8.71 1.00
N ILE A 79 -22.34 9.97 1.15
CA ILE A 79 -23.20 11.13 0.96
C ILE A 79 -22.50 12.06 -0.03
N SER A 80 -23.25 12.56 -1.02
CA SER A 80 -22.75 13.54 -1.96
C SER A 80 -23.83 14.60 -2.17
N LEU A 81 -23.39 15.86 -2.21
CA LEU A 81 -24.21 17.03 -2.46
C LEU A 81 -23.63 17.81 -3.63
N THR A 82 -24.50 18.30 -4.48
CA THR A 82 -24.14 19.24 -5.56
C THR A 82 -25.07 20.42 -5.50
N TYR A 83 -24.52 21.60 -5.79
CA TYR A 83 -25.26 22.84 -5.80
C TYR A 83 -24.82 23.71 -7.00
N ASP A 84 -25.76 24.01 -7.87
CA ASP A 84 -25.50 24.89 -9.00
C ASP A 84 -25.53 26.35 -8.52
N LEU A 85 -24.34 26.92 -8.36
CA LEU A 85 -24.13 28.30 -7.94
C LEU A 85 -24.56 29.26 -9.06
N SER A 86 -24.38 28.86 -10.31
CA SER A 86 -24.81 29.55 -11.51
C SER A 86 -25.00 28.54 -12.65
N GLU A 87 -25.45 29.01 -13.82
CA GLU A 87 -25.56 28.16 -15.02
C GLU A 87 -24.23 27.53 -15.45
N ASN A 88 -23.10 28.11 -15.04
CA ASN A 88 -21.78 27.74 -15.47
C ASN A 88 -20.88 27.22 -14.31
N THR A 89 -21.38 27.18 -13.07
CA THR A 89 -20.59 26.80 -11.92
C THR A 89 -21.37 25.93 -10.97
N THR A 90 -20.87 24.75 -10.72
CA THR A 90 -21.40 23.77 -9.78
C THR A 90 -20.41 23.57 -8.63
N LEU A 91 -20.88 23.68 -7.41
CA LEU A 91 -20.17 23.26 -6.20
C LEU A 91 -20.54 21.81 -5.87
N PHE A 92 -19.62 21.10 -5.32
CA PHE A 92 -19.88 19.75 -4.83
C PHE A 92 -19.16 19.48 -3.50
N GLY A 93 -19.73 18.58 -2.74
CA GLY A 93 -19.09 18.00 -1.55
C GLY A 93 -19.50 16.56 -1.40
N SER A 94 -18.62 15.76 -0.92
CA SER A 94 -18.90 14.36 -0.63
C SER A 94 -18.18 13.91 0.63
N TRP A 95 -18.79 12.95 1.31
CA TRP A 95 -18.20 12.16 2.36
C TRP A 95 -18.51 10.69 2.11
N GLY A 96 -17.54 9.82 2.39
CA GLY A 96 -17.76 8.39 2.25
C GLY A 96 -16.73 7.58 3.01
N VAL A 97 -17.11 6.36 3.36
CA VAL A 97 -16.25 5.35 3.97
C VAL A 97 -15.85 4.34 2.90
N GLY A 98 -14.55 4.08 2.82
CA GLY A 98 -13.96 3.04 1.99
C GLY A 98 -13.52 1.85 2.84
N PHE A 99 -13.39 0.70 2.21
CA PHE A 99 -13.01 -0.55 2.84
C PHE A 99 -12.13 -1.37 1.90
N LYS A 100 -11.08 -1.97 2.47
CA LYS A 100 -10.25 -2.96 1.80
C LYS A 100 -10.05 -4.12 2.76
N THR A 101 -10.42 -5.32 2.32
CA THR A 101 -10.43 -6.51 3.16
C THR A 101 -9.05 -6.84 3.71
N GLY A 102 -9.00 -7.35 4.93
CA GLY A 102 -7.84 -7.96 5.52
C GLY A 102 -7.46 -9.29 4.84
N GLY A 103 -6.54 -10.02 5.40
CA GLY A 103 -6.10 -11.28 4.84
C GLY A 103 -4.99 -11.95 5.63
N PHE A 104 -4.34 -12.91 4.98
CA PHE A 104 -3.32 -13.74 5.60
C PHE A 104 -1.94 -13.48 5.00
N ASN A 105 -0.95 -13.33 5.86
CA ASN A 105 0.44 -13.38 5.47
C ASN A 105 0.87 -14.84 5.17
N ASN A 106 2.03 -14.98 4.56
CA ASN A 106 2.56 -16.30 4.22
C ASN A 106 2.67 -17.19 5.44
N LEU A 107 2.05 -18.36 5.39
CA LEU A 107 2.11 -19.35 6.48
C LEU A 107 3.54 -19.71 6.83
N GLY A 108 3.88 -19.56 8.10
CA GLY A 108 5.23 -19.76 8.62
C GLY A 108 6.17 -18.58 8.40
N GLY A 109 5.71 -17.48 7.84
CA GLY A 109 6.49 -16.26 7.69
C GLY A 109 6.84 -15.66 9.04
N THR A 110 5.86 -15.51 9.90
CA THR A 110 6.01 -14.94 11.26
C THR A 110 6.99 -15.75 12.08
N GLU A 111 6.84 -17.07 12.13
CA GLU A 111 7.73 -17.96 12.87
C GLU A 111 9.15 -17.96 12.31
N THR A 112 9.26 -17.89 10.97
CA THR A 112 10.58 -17.81 10.33
C THR A 112 11.28 -16.50 10.68
N ILE A 113 10.58 -15.37 10.56
CA ILE A 113 11.12 -14.05 10.87
C ILE A 113 11.51 -13.97 12.35
N SER A 114 10.60 -14.35 13.26
CA SER A 114 10.82 -14.27 14.70
C SER A 114 11.95 -15.16 15.23
N LEU A 115 12.30 -16.20 14.48
CA LEU A 115 13.41 -17.07 14.85
C LEU A 115 14.79 -16.45 14.55
N PHE A 116 14.87 -15.62 13.52
CA PHE A 116 16.15 -15.10 13.03
C PHE A 116 16.33 -13.60 13.26
N LEU A 117 15.24 -12.86 13.45
CA LEU A 117 15.30 -11.41 13.61
C LEU A 117 14.82 -11.00 15.01
N VAL A 118 15.56 -10.09 15.59
CA VAL A 118 15.20 -9.45 16.86
C VAL A 118 15.20 -7.94 16.68
N ASN A 119 14.30 -7.26 17.37
CA ASN A 119 14.25 -5.81 17.41
C ASN A 119 15.40 -5.25 18.28
N PRO A 120 15.61 -3.94 18.35
CA PRO A 120 16.64 -3.31 19.18
C PRO A 120 16.55 -3.66 20.68
N ASP A 121 15.37 -4.01 21.16
CA ASP A 121 15.13 -4.41 22.56
C ASP A 121 15.46 -5.88 22.81
N GLY A 122 15.89 -6.61 21.78
CA GLY A 122 16.23 -8.03 21.85
C GLY A 122 15.03 -8.97 21.82
N LEU A 123 13.85 -8.48 21.49
CA LEU A 123 12.64 -9.27 21.33
C LEU A 123 12.53 -9.78 19.88
N PRO A 124 11.99 -10.99 19.66
CA PRO A 124 11.75 -11.48 18.31
C PRO A 124 10.85 -10.53 17.50
N VAL A 125 11.21 -10.29 16.25
CA VAL A 125 10.34 -9.61 15.30
C VAL A 125 9.26 -10.60 14.88
N ALA A 126 8.00 -10.24 15.08
CA ALA A 126 6.86 -11.12 14.81
C ALA A 126 5.79 -10.37 14.02
N PRO A 127 5.92 -10.30 12.67
CA PRO A 127 4.87 -9.72 11.85
C PRO A 127 3.56 -10.51 12.02
N PRO A 128 2.39 -9.85 11.84
CA PRO A 128 1.10 -10.50 12.02
C PRO A 128 0.91 -11.63 11.00
N GLU A 129 0.26 -12.70 11.42
CA GLU A 129 -0.16 -13.77 10.51
C GLU A 129 -1.42 -13.40 9.72
N ILE A 130 -2.30 -12.64 10.37
CA ILE A 130 -3.51 -12.04 9.82
C ILE A 130 -3.28 -10.55 9.84
N TYR A 131 -3.45 -9.89 8.71
CA TYR A 131 -3.47 -8.43 8.67
C TYR A 131 -4.91 -7.93 8.59
N GLU A 132 -5.16 -6.87 9.30
CA GLU A 132 -6.49 -6.29 9.48
C GLU A 132 -7.03 -5.68 8.19
N GLU A 133 -8.30 -5.40 8.19
CA GLU A 133 -8.97 -4.63 7.15
C GLU A 133 -8.55 -3.16 7.21
N GLU A 134 -8.34 -2.56 6.05
CA GLU A 134 -8.08 -1.12 5.92
C GLU A 134 -9.41 -0.40 5.74
N THR A 135 -9.69 0.59 6.58
CA THR A 135 -10.84 1.45 6.43
C THR A 135 -10.41 2.90 6.21
N SER A 136 -11.20 3.63 5.44
CA SER A 136 -10.93 5.04 5.19
C SER A 136 -12.20 5.87 5.28
N SER A 137 -12.09 7.05 5.87
CA SER A 137 -13.12 8.08 5.90
C SER A 137 -12.64 9.29 5.12
N SER A 138 -13.26 9.57 3.99
CA SER A 138 -12.83 10.64 3.08
C SER A 138 -13.89 11.72 2.94
N PHE A 139 -13.46 12.96 3.09
CA PHE A 139 -14.23 14.16 2.82
C PHE A 139 -13.62 14.93 1.65
N GLU A 140 -14.45 15.37 0.71
CA GLU A 140 -14.05 16.16 -0.45
C GLU A 140 -15.01 17.31 -0.66
N VAL A 141 -14.47 18.47 -1.04
CA VAL A 141 -15.24 19.63 -1.46
C VAL A 141 -14.57 20.28 -2.67
N GLY A 142 -15.36 20.74 -3.62
CA GLY A 142 -14.79 21.36 -4.81
C GLY A 142 -15.82 22.10 -5.66
N PHE A 143 -15.33 22.58 -6.80
CA PHE A 143 -16.16 23.20 -7.81
C PHE A 143 -15.74 22.80 -9.22
N ARG A 144 -16.69 22.94 -10.13
CA ARG A 144 -16.48 22.86 -11.57
C ARG A 144 -17.10 24.10 -12.20
N SER A 145 -16.37 24.75 -13.09
CA SER A 145 -16.83 25.97 -13.74
C SER A 145 -16.48 25.99 -15.22
N THR A 146 -17.42 26.44 -16.04
CA THR A 146 -17.23 26.67 -17.46
C THR A 146 -17.34 28.19 -17.73
N LEU A 147 -16.25 28.78 -18.15
CA LEU A 147 -16.08 30.23 -18.28
C LEU A 147 -15.73 30.59 -19.72
N LEU A 148 -15.69 31.91 -20.02
CA LEU A 148 -15.31 32.45 -21.34
C LEU A 148 -16.14 31.83 -22.48
N ASP A 149 -17.46 31.83 -22.32
CA ASP A 149 -18.42 31.29 -23.30
C ASP A 149 -18.14 29.82 -23.67
N GLY A 150 -17.68 29.00 -22.68
CA GLY A 150 -17.39 27.59 -22.89
C GLY A 150 -15.92 27.28 -23.21
N ASN A 151 -15.11 28.30 -23.45
CA ASN A 151 -13.72 28.10 -23.86
C ASN A 151 -12.77 27.74 -22.69
N LEU A 152 -13.15 27.99 -21.44
CA LEU A 152 -12.34 27.67 -20.26
C LEU A 152 -13.14 26.81 -19.31
N GLN A 153 -12.63 25.61 -19.07
CA GLN A 153 -13.12 24.71 -18.03
C GLN A 153 -12.12 24.71 -16.88
N LEU A 154 -12.61 24.93 -15.67
CA LEU A 154 -11.85 24.87 -14.42
C LEU A 154 -12.51 23.89 -13.48
N ASN A 155 -11.70 23.09 -12.81
CA ASN A 155 -12.12 22.26 -11.69
C ASN A 155 -11.10 22.40 -10.57
N ALA A 156 -11.58 22.40 -9.34
CA ALA A 156 -10.73 22.30 -8.17
C ALA A 156 -11.45 21.51 -7.09
N ALA A 157 -10.69 20.73 -6.33
CA ALA A 157 -11.16 20.01 -5.18
C ALA A 157 -10.11 20.05 -4.07
N ALA A 158 -10.56 20.01 -2.83
CA ALA A 158 -9.73 19.75 -1.65
C ALA A 158 -10.31 18.56 -0.92
N TYR A 159 -9.46 17.72 -0.37
CA TYR A 159 -9.86 16.51 0.32
C TYR A 159 -9.08 16.30 1.60
N HIS A 160 -9.70 15.53 2.49
CA HIS A 160 -9.11 15.04 3.72
C HIS A 160 -9.61 13.61 3.95
N THR A 161 -8.68 12.71 4.18
CA THR A 161 -8.94 11.29 4.35
C THR A 161 -8.17 10.78 5.57
N GLU A 162 -8.87 10.14 6.47
CA GLU A 162 -8.32 9.38 7.58
C GLU A 162 -8.37 7.90 7.19
N VAL A 163 -7.28 7.19 7.39
CA VAL A 163 -7.16 5.76 7.07
C VAL A 163 -6.71 5.03 8.32
N ASP A 164 -7.49 4.04 8.73
CA ASP A 164 -7.16 3.12 9.80
C ASP A 164 -6.64 1.80 9.20
N ASP A 165 -5.60 1.25 9.80
CA ASP A 165 -4.96 -0.01 9.42
C ASP A 165 -4.52 -0.05 7.95
N MET A 166 -3.92 1.05 7.46
CA MET A 166 -3.45 1.15 6.10
C MET A 166 -2.49 0.01 5.76
N GLN A 167 -2.89 -0.85 4.82
CA GLN A 167 -2.12 -2.03 4.44
C GLN A 167 -0.88 -1.65 3.66
N PHE A 168 0.27 -1.87 4.27
CA PHE A 168 1.57 -1.67 3.66
C PHE A 168 2.39 -2.97 3.73
N PHE A 169 3.28 -3.19 2.79
CA PHE A 169 4.12 -4.38 2.79
C PHE A 169 5.51 -4.06 3.31
N GLU A 170 6.01 -5.00 4.12
CA GLU A 170 7.35 -4.99 4.66
C GLU A 170 8.19 -6.13 4.07
N PHE A 171 9.49 -5.87 3.98
CA PHE A 171 10.46 -6.86 3.54
C PHE A 171 11.39 -7.23 4.67
N TYR A 172 11.44 -8.49 4.99
CA TYR A 172 12.36 -9.05 5.96
C TYR A 172 13.44 -9.85 5.25
N VAL A 173 14.69 -9.52 5.55
CA VAL A 173 15.87 -10.17 4.96
C VAL A 173 16.63 -10.91 6.05
N GLY A 174 16.92 -12.16 5.81
CA GLY A 174 17.64 -12.99 6.76
C GLY A 174 18.24 -14.24 6.12
N PRO A 175 18.73 -15.20 6.90
CA PRO A 175 19.23 -16.46 6.38
C PRO A 175 18.19 -17.26 5.56
N PHE A 176 16.92 -16.93 5.75
CA PHE A 176 15.79 -17.48 4.99
C PHE A 176 15.59 -16.81 3.61
N GLY A 177 16.40 -15.81 3.26
CA GLY A 177 16.24 -15.00 2.05
C GLY A 177 15.41 -13.74 2.29
N LEU A 178 14.54 -13.42 1.34
CA LEU A 178 13.61 -12.28 1.39
C LEU A 178 12.19 -12.79 1.62
N LEU A 179 11.56 -12.36 2.71
CA LEU A 179 10.14 -12.54 2.96
C LEU A 179 9.41 -11.21 2.88
N ARG A 180 8.26 -11.20 2.26
CA ARG A 180 7.35 -10.07 2.21
C ARG A 180 6.12 -10.39 3.06
N THR A 181 5.77 -9.48 3.95
CA THR A 181 4.53 -9.53 4.74
C THR A 181 3.72 -8.26 4.52
N VAL A 182 2.43 -8.32 4.78
CA VAL A 182 1.57 -7.13 4.89
C VAL A 182 1.48 -6.79 6.36
N GLU A 183 1.68 -5.52 6.67
CA GLU A 183 1.52 -4.95 8.01
C GLU A 183 0.58 -3.75 7.91
N GLY A 184 -0.11 -3.45 9.00
CA GLY A 184 -0.92 -2.24 9.13
C GLY A 184 -0.06 -1.05 9.56
N ILE A 185 -0.30 0.10 8.97
CA ILE A 185 0.03 1.40 9.55
C ILE A 185 -1.23 1.81 10.27
N ASP A 186 -1.17 1.94 11.60
CA ASP A 186 -2.37 2.01 12.44
C ASP A 186 -3.26 3.21 12.09
N GLU A 187 -2.67 4.39 11.92
CA GLU A 187 -3.38 5.62 11.59
C GLU A 187 -2.60 6.45 10.57
N VAL A 188 -3.28 6.91 9.54
CA VAL A 188 -2.73 7.76 8.47
C VAL A 188 -3.72 8.84 8.12
N THR A 189 -3.23 10.07 8.02
CA THR A 189 -3.97 11.22 7.49
C THR A 189 -3.44 11.59 6.12
N ILE A 190 -4.33 11.75 5.15
CA ILE A 190 -4.00 12.18 3.79
C ILE A 190 -4.87 13.38 3.44
N GLN A 191 -4.25 14.49 3.10
CA GLN A 191 -4.96 15.69 2.66
C GLN A 191 -4.30 16.30 1.44
N GLY A 192 -5.06 17.09 0.72
CA GLY A 192 -4.51 17.72 -0.47
C GLY A 192 -5.54 18.53 -1.24
N PHE A 193 -5.08 19.06 -2.36
CA PHE A 193 -5.96 19.69 -3.29
C PHE A 193 -5.53 19.40 -4.74
N GLU A 194 -6.51 19.49 -5.63
CA GLU A 194 -6.34 19.28 -7.05
C GLU A 194 -6.93 20.46 -7.81
N VAL A 195 -6.25 20.88 -8.85
CA VAL A 195 -6.73 21.92 -9.78
C VAL A 195 -6.49 21.46 -11.21
N GLY A 196 -7.49 21.57 -12.04
CA GLY A 196 -7.40 21.29 -13.46
C GLY A 196 -7.98 22.43 -14.30
N ALA A 197 -7.33 22.74 -15.40
CA ALA A 197 -7.78 23.72 -16.35
C ALA A 197 -7.67 23.19 -17.78
N SER A 198 -8.69 23.44 -18.59
CA SER A 198 -8.67 23.23 -20.04
C SER A 198 -9.15 24.48 -20.72
N TRP A 199 -8.30 25.11 -21.51
CA TRP A 199 -8.55 26.39 -22.12
C TRP A 199 -8.35 26.36 -23.64
N GLN A 200 -9.43 26.54 -24.39
CA GLN A 200 -9.39 26.80 -25.82
C GLN A 200 -9.03 28.28 -26.05
N MET A 201 -7.74 28.57 -26.16
CA MET A 201 -7.23 29.94 -26.25
C MET A 201 -7.59 30.62 -27.58
N THR A 202 -7.58 29.81 -28.64
CA THR A 202 -8.01 30.21 -30.00
C THR A 202 -8.64 28.99 -30.68
N ASP A 203 -9.19 29.17 -31.90
CA ASP A 203 -9.77 28.03 -32.65
C ASP A 203 -8.77 26.89 -32.89
N SER A 204 -7.48 27.20 -32.87
CA SER A 204 -6.42 26.23 -33.16
C SER A 204 -5.49 25.96 -31.98
N LEU A 205 -5.63 26.64 -30.85
CA LEU A 205 -4.69 26.50 -29.73
C LEU A 205 -5.42 26.20 -28.43
N ARG A 206 -5.08 25.05 -27.82
CA ARG A 206 -5.61 24.59 -26.53
C ARG A 206 -4.50 24.38 -25.52
N LEU A 207 -4.72 24.85 -24.31
CA LEU A 207 -3.89 24.62 -23.13
C LEU A 207 -4.66 23.75 -22.16
N ASP A 208 -4.04 22.63 -21.74
CA ASP A 208 -4.50 21.81 -20.63
C ASP A 208 -3.44 21.86 -19.53
N ALA A 209 -3.86 22.08 -18.29
CA ALA A 209 -2.97 22.13 -17.14
C ALA A 209 -3.61 21.44 -15.93
N GLY A 210 -2.79 20.76 -15.13
CA GLY A 210 -3.21 20.13 -13.90
C GLY A 210 -2.13 20.28 -12.82
N TYR A 211 -2.56 20.41 -11.58
CA TYR A 211 -1.72 20.45 -10.41
C TYR A 211 -2.44 19.76 -9.26
N SER A 212 -1.72 18.91 -8.52
CA SER A 212 -2.21 18.28 -7.29
C SER A 212 -1.16 18.27 -6.23
N THR A 213 -1.57 18.35 -4.98
CA THR A 213 -0.73 18.12 -3.80
C THR A 213 -1.30 16.96 -3.01
N ILE A 214 -0.39 16.21 -2.38
CA ILE A 214 -0.72 15.18 -1.40
C ILE A 214 0.19 15.46 -0.20
N ASP A 215 -0.44 15.70 0.94
CA ASP A 215 0.20 15.78 2.25
C ASP A 215 -0.33 14.57 3.02
N GLY A 216 0.48 13.52 3.10
CA GLY A 216 0.13 12.25 3.72
C GLY A 216 1.08 11.99 4.88
N GLU A 217 0.55 11.89 6.09
CA GLU A 217 1.32 11.71 7.33
C GLU A 217 0.95 10.37 7.98
N ILE A 218 1.95 9.66 8.47
CA ILE A 218 1.79 8.50 9.35
C ILE A 218 1.57 9.03 10.77
N ASP A 219 0.34 8.98 11.26
CA ASP A 219 0.00 9.47 12.60
C ASP A 219 0.46 8.47 13.67
N ALA A 220 0.25 7.19 13.44
CA ALA A 220 0.64 6.12 14.35
C ALA A 220 1.04 4.83 13.64
N MET A 221 2.06 4.16 14.17
CA MET A 221 2.45 2.80 13.80
C MET A 221 3.01 2.08 15.03
N THR A 222 2.22 1.20 15.65
CA THR A 222 2.56 0.52 16.91
C THR A 222 3.85 -0.29 16.81
N VAL A 223 4.08 -0.96 15.69
CA VAL A 223 5.31 -1.76 15.48
C VAL A 223 6.55 -0.91 15.24
N ARG A 224 6.37 0.36 14.85
CA ARG A 224 7.44 1.33 14.59
C ARG A 224 7.08 2.74 15.02
N PRO A 225 6.96 3.00 16.32
CA PRO A 225 6.49 4.31 16.82
C PRO A 225 7.34 5.51 16.37
N TYR A 226 8.58 5.26 15.96
CA TYR A 226 9.51 6.28 15.51
C TYR A 226 9.24 6.80 14.09
N VAL A 227 8.34 6.17 13.33
CA VAL A 227 7.96 6.66 11.98
C VAL A 227 6.76 7.61 12.02
N SER A 228 6.16 7.83 13.17
CA SER A 228 5.10 8.84 13.34
C SER A 228 5.62 10.22 12.94
N GLY A 229 4.87 10.92 12.11
CA GLY A 229 5.25 12.17 11.48
C GLY A 229 5.98 12.03 10.14
N ASN A 230 6.23 10.82 9.67
CA ASN A 230 6.79 10.58 8.33
C ASN A 230 5.72 10.62 7.25
N ASP A 231 6.16 10.91 6.03
CA ASP A 231 5.29 10.88 4.85
C ASP A 231 4.81 9.47 4.53
N VAL A 232 3.61 9.38 3.98
CA VAL A 232 3.04 8.13 3.48
C VAL A 232 3.84 7.66 2.26
N PRO A 233 4.29 6.39 2.24
CA PRO A 233 5.03 5.85 1.10
C PRO A 233 4.23 5.85 -0.20
N ASN A 234 4.94 6.02 -1.32
CA ASN A 234 4.42 6.02 -2.69
C ASN A 234 3.44 7.17 -3.01
N ALA A 235 3.37 8.18 -2.17
CA ALA A 235 2.61 9.40 -2.39
C ALA A 235 3.58 10.54 -2.74
N PRO A 236 3.55 11.11 -3.96
CA PRO A 236 4.35 12.28 -4.28
C PRO A 236 3.77 13.52 -3.61
N GLU A 237 4.62 14.39 -3.04
CA GLU A 237 4.18 15.64 -2.42
C GLU A 237 3.32 16.49 -3.37
N PHE A 238 3.67 16.51 -4.65
CA PHE A 238 2.86 17.15 -5.69
C PHE A 238 3.11 16.57 -7.06
N THR A 239 2.15 16.76 -7.93
CA THR A 239 2.29 16.52 -9.36
C THR A 239 1.83 17.74 -10.14
N ALA A 240 2.46 17.99 -11.27
CA ALA A 240 2.08 19.06 -12.20
C ALA A 240 2.20 18.58 -13.63
N ASN A 241 1.24 18.97 -14.46
CA ASN A 241 1.30 18.70 -15.88
C ASN A 241 0.78 19.89 -16.69
N VAL A 242 1.35 20.08 -17.87
CA VAL A 242 0.88 21.05 -18.84
C VAL A 242 0.99 20.48 -20.24
N ALA A 243 -0.03 20.70 -21.04
CA ALA A 243 -0.02 20.32 -22.44
C ALA A 243 -0.53 21.49 -23.30
N LEU A 244 0.19 21.78 -24.37
CA LEU A 244 -0.17 22.77 -25.36
C LEU A 244 -0.41 22.05 -26.69
N THR A 245 -1.63 22.12 -27.19
CA THR A 245 -2.03 21.49 -28.45
C THR A 245 -2.34 22.57 -29.47
N TRP A 246 -1.68 22.48 -30.63
CA TRP A 246 -1.98 23.31 -31.79
C TRP A 246 -2.51 22.40 -32.91
N ASP A 247 -3.70 22.72 -33.39
CA ASP A 247 -4.40 22.00 -34.46
C ASP A 247 -4.89 23.01 -35.51
N GLN A 248 -4.38 22.86 -36.71
CA GLN A 248 -4.65 23.82 -37.79
C GLN A 248 -4.79 23.12 -39.13
N ASN A 249 -5.82 23.51 -39.87
CA ASN A 249 -5.94 23.16 -41.30
C ASN A 249 -5.14 24.15 -42.16
N ILE A 250 -4.21 23.62 -42.98
CA ILE A 250 -3.39 24.36 -43.92
C ILE A 250 -3.60 23.76 -45.29
N GLY A 251 -4.44 24.40 -46.09
CA GLY A 251 -4.87 23.85 -47.38
C GLY A 251 -5.61 22.52 -47.19
N ASP A 252 -5.14 21.48 -47.85
CA ASP A 252 -5.74 20.15 -47.78
C ASP A 252 -5.18 19.28 -46.61
N PHE A 253 -4.29 19.86 -45.78
CA PHE A 253 -3.65 19.15 -44.69
C PHE A 253 -4.18 19.65 -43.35
N ASN A 254 -4.40 18.71 -42.43
CA ASN A 254 -4.55 18.99 -41.00
C ASN A 254 -3.22 18.76 -40.32
N LEU A 255 -2.70 19.77 -39.62
CA LEU A 255 -1.47 19.70 -38.84
C LEU A 255 -1.80 19.76 -37.36
N LEU A 256 -1.37 18.74 -36.63
CA LEU A 256 -1.47 18.67 -35.20
C LEU A 256 -0.05 18.67 -34.59
N ALA A 257 0.19 19.59 -33.67
CA ALA A 257 1.39 19.62 -32.84
C ALA A 257 0.98 19.65 -31.37
N ARG A 258 1.59 18.82 -30.56
CA ARG A 258 1.34 18.77 -29.12
C ARG A 258 2.67 18.76 -28.37
N PHE A 259 2.77 19.64 -27.40
CA PHE A 259 3.84 19.66 -26.39
C PHE A 259 3.24 19.27 -25.05
N GLU A 260 3.90 18.37 -24.34
CA GLU A 260 3.50 17.95 -23.00
C GLU A 260 4.70 18.01 -22.07
N TYR A 261 4.47 18.47 -20.86
CA TYR A 261 5.40 18.42 -19.76
C TYR A 261 4.71 17.93 -18.51
N ALA A 262 5.30 16.96 -17.82
CA ALA A 262 4.83 16.46 -16.54
C ALA A 262 5.98 16.48 -15.54
N TYR A 263 5.65 16.82 -14.32
CA TYR A 263 6.58 16.85 -13.20
C TYR A 263 5.93 16.14 -12.00
N GLN A 264 6.75 15.41 -11.26
CA GLN A 264 6.39 14.76 -10.01
C GLN A 264 7.42 15.17 -8.96
N GLY A 265 6.94 15.55 -7.77
CA GLY A 265 7.75 15.84 -6.60
C GLY A 265 8.39 14.60 -6.00
N ASP A 266 9.05 14.78 -4.89
CA ASP A 266 9.73 13.72 -4.16
C ASP A 266 8.73 12.65 -3.67
N VAL A 267 9.20 11.41 -3.58
CA VAL A 267 8.43 10.24 -3.15
C VAL A 267 9.29 9.39 -2.24
N PHE A 268 8.78 9.10 -1.08
CA PHE A 268 9.33 8.05 -0.24
C PHE A 268 8.72 6.68 -0.61
N TYR A 269 9.52 5.63 -0.57
CA TYR A 269 9.09 4.27 -0.93
C TYR A 269 8.95 3.35 0.29
N HIS A 270 9.27 3.85 1.48
CA HIS A 270 9.26 3.10 2.72
C HIS A 270 8.81 3.98 3.89
N VAL A 271 8.20 3.37 4.91
CA VAL A 271 7.78 4.07 6.13
C VAL A 271 8.95 4.67 6.92
N VAL A 272 10.13 4.01 6.87
CA VAL A 272 11.36 4.51 7.49
C VAL A 272 12.05 5.46 6.51
N GLN A 273 12.23 6.71 6.91
CA GLN A 273 12.78 7.78 6.09
C GLN A 273 14.15 8.25 6.60
N GLY A 274 14.84 9.10 5.84
CA GLY A 274 16.26 9.39 6.04
C GLY A 274 16.65 9.89 7.44
N SER A 275 15.76 10.56 8.17
CA SER A 275 16.01 11.01 9.54
C SER A 275 15.95 9.88 10.58
N ASP A 276 15.35 8.75 10.22
CA ASP A 276 15.14 7.60 11.11
C ASP A 276 16.29 6.60 11.03
N LEU A 277 17.24 6.83 10.11
CA LEU A 277 18.41 5.94 9.91
C LEU A 277 19.37 5.89 11.10
N ASP A 278 19.25 6.82 12.06
CA ASP A 278 19.97 6.78 13.33
C ASP A 278 19.42 5.74 14.32
N VAL A 279 18.21 5.22 14.05
CA VAL A 279 17.66 4.08 14.78
C VAL A 279 18.35 2.81 14.25
N PRO A 280 18.94 1.97 15.12
CA PRO A 280 19.60 0.76 14.68
C PRO A 280 18.63 -0.11 13.87
N GLN A 281 18.79 -0.12 12.56
CA GLN A 281 18.08 -1.07 11.72
C GLN A 281 18.63 -2.46 12.05
N VAL A 282 17.78 -3.32 12.55
CA VAL A 282 18.17 -4.71 12.81
C VAL A 282 18.27 -5.40 11.46
N LEU A 283 19.54 -5.63 11.06
CA LEU A 283 19.87 -6.48 9.93
C LEU A 283 19.95 -7.94 10.41
#